data_757dd3a0189a6e8b7f7b89850b376719
#
_entry.id   757dd3a0189a6e8b7f7b89850b376719
#
_cell.length_a   1.000
_cell.length_b   1.000
_cell.length_c   1.000
_cell.angle_alpha   90.00
_cell.angle_beta   90.00
_cell.angle_gamma   90.00
#
_symmetry.space_group_name_H-M   'P 1'
#
loop_
_entity.id
_entity.type
_entity.pdbx_description
1 polymer ?
#
loop_
_entity_poly.entity_id
_entity_poly.type
_entity_poly.pdbx_seq_one_letter_code
_entity_poly.pdbx_strand_id
1 'polypeptide(L)'
;MIISKWPAAAVCGLVATLAVGLFPPAAAAADEPSGKPAPKVDLVLDVSGSMRTRDIDGQSRMTAAKQAFNEVLDAVPREVELGIRTLGADYPGKDTKVGCKDTRQLYPVGPLDRTEAKTAVATLAPTGWTPIGPALLGAADDLEGDDDATRRIVLITDGEDTCAPLDPCEVAREIAAKGIHLTIDTLGLVPDDKTRRQLTCIAEATGGTFTSVQHTDELSRRVTQLVDRAADPVVTPVATEGAARCADAPRIAPGLYSDRETFSEHRWYRVDVLPGQELRASVSVGADRAVNRDYGVLLRAVTVHGREIVRGSESGDGRTDVISSGLRYPKPPLDDADEDDVKPAAETVCLQVSNAFSAPASVKTTPGLPVELTVDLVDSPDEPSDIAAFGLGRGWWLLGTLALTGLVAGLLWGWLSRLRLVWRSN
;
A
#
# COMPACT_ATOMS: atom_id res chain seq x y z
N MET A 1 -35.03 -58.48 -66.96
CA MET A 1 -35.95 -59.01 -65.99
C MET A 1 -35.45 -58.71 -64.64
N ILE A 2 -36.14 -57.82 -63.93
CA ILE A 2 -36.26 -57.90 -62.52
C ILE A 2 -36.05 -56.67 -61.72
N ILE A 3 -37.07 -56.08 -61.35
CA ILE A 3 -37.66 -55.65 -60.05
C ILE A 3 -36.66 -55.02 -59.07
N SER A 4 -36.65 -53.74 -59.00
CA SER A 4 -37.24 -52.80 -57.99
C SER A 4 -37.33 -53.32 -56.57
N LYS A 5 -36.60 -52.69 -55.65
CA LYS A 5 -37.05 -52.39 -54.30
C LYS A 5 -36.29 -51.11 -53.76
N TRP A 6 -37.00 -50.05 -53.65
CA TRP A 6 -36.60 -48.91 -52.81
C TRP A 6 -36.95 -49.25 -51.37
N PRO A 7 -36.07 -48.76 -50.46
CA PRO A 7 -36.54 -48.57 -49.11
C PRO A 7 -36.44 -47.13 -48.64
N ALA A 8 -37.37 -46.77 -47.83
CA ALA A 8 -37.52 -45.57 -47.06
C ALA A 8 -36.39 -45.43 -46.06
N ALA A 9 -35.55 -44.37 -46.20
CA ALA A 9 -34.64 -43.85 -45.18
C ALA A 9 -34.22 -42.40 -45.52
N ALA A 10 -35.15 -41.47 -45.51
CA ALA A 10 -34.84 -40.06 -45.76
C ALA A 10 -35.87 -39.14 -45.07
N VAL A 11 -36.08 -39.27 -43.75
CA VAL A 11 -36.88 -38.28 -42.98
C VAL A 11 -36.27 -37.98 -41.58
N CYS A 12 -35.11 -38.42 -41.21
CA CYS A 12 -34.50 -38.10 -39.88
C CYS A 12 -33.31 -37.13 -39.90
N GLY A 13 -33.08 -36.42 -41.01
CA GLY A 13 -31.89 -35.55 -41.18
C GLY A 13 -32.10 -34.03 -41.12
N LEU A 14 -33.29 -33.54 -40.74
CA LEU A 14 -33.63 -32.13 -40.90
C LEU A 14 -34.09 -31.39 -39.62
N VAL A 15 -33.90 -31.99 -38.43
CA VAL A 15 -34.24 -31.33 -37.16
C VAL A 15 -33.02 -31.04 -36.26
N ALA A 16 -31.80 -31.46 -36.66
CA ALA A 16 -30.58 -31.27 -35.83
C ALA A 16 -29.74 -30.04 -36.17
N THR A 17 -30.17 -29.16 -37.11
CA THR A 17 -29.37 -28.01 -37.55
C THR A 17 -29.92 -26.63 -37.16
N LEU A 18 -30.91 -26.57 -36.29
CA LEU A 18 -31.53 -25.28 -35.89
C LEU A 18 -31.35 -24.92 -34.41
N ALA A 19 -30.47 -25.61 -33.67
CA ALA A 19 -30.22 -25.35 -32.26
C ALA A 19 -28.82 -24.77 -31.96
N VAL A 20 -28.02 -24.34 -32.96
CA VAL A 20 -26.64 -23.79 -32.77
C VAL A 20 -26.57 -22.27 -32.94
N GLY A 21 -27.68 -21.57 -33.03
CA GLY A 21 -27.71 -20.14 -33.41
C GLY A 21 -28.12 -19.14 -32.32
N LEU A 22 -28.17 -19.48 -31.03
CA LEU A 22 -28.70 -18.57 -30.00
C LEU A 22 -27.86 -18.44 -28.73
N PHE A 23 -26.57 -18.75 -28.77
CA PHE A 23 -25.67 -18.21 -27.76
C PHE A 23 -25.10 -16.89 -28.28
N PRO A 24 -25.36 -15.76 -27.60
CA PRO A 24 -24.59 -14.55 -27.88
C PRO A 24 -23.12 -14.89 -27.62
N PRO A 25 -22.19 -14.37 -28.44
CA PRO A 25 -20.78 -14.50 -28.11
C PRO A 25 -20.63 -13.94 -26.70
N ALA A 26 -19.96 -14.69 -25.80
CA ALA A 26 -19.50 -14.15 -24.54
C ALA A 26 -18.69 -12.89 -24.92
N ALA A 27 -19.23 -11.73 -24.59
CA ALA A 27 -18.46 -10.51 -24.64
C ALA A 27 -17.26 -10.78 -23.74
N ALA A 28 -16.06 -10.91 -24.33
CA ALA A 28 -14.86 -10.76 -23.57
C ALA A 28 -15.04 -9.43 -22.83
N ALA A 29 -15.07 -9.48 -21.51
CA ALA A 29 -14.97 -8.29 -20.71
C ALA A 29 -13.63 -7.66 -21.18
N ALA A 30 -13.73 -6.63 -22.00
CA ALA A 30 -12.61 -5.73 -22.18
C ALA A 30 -12.37 -5.20 -20.78
N ASP A 31 -11.18 -5.42 -20.24
CA ASP A 31 -10.68 -4.65 -19.10
C ASP A 31 -10.93 -3.19 -19.47
N GLU A 32 -11.93 -2.58 -18.86
CA GLU A 32 -12.06 -1.14 -18.91
C GLU A 32 -10.76 -0.59 -18.33
N PRO A 33 -10.01 0.25 -19.05
CA PRO A 33 -8.82 0.86 -18.50
C PRO A 33 -9.27 1.56 -17.23
N SER A 34 -8.72 1.15 -16.10
CA SER A 34 -8.92 1.83 -14.83
C SER A 34 -8.58 3.30 -15.10
N GLY A 35 -9.58 4.20 -14.96
CA GLY A 35 -9.46 5.60 -15.37
C GLY A 35 -8.48 6.42 -14.51
N LYS A 36 -7.47 5.78 -13.91
CA LYS A 36 -6.34 6.43 -13.22
C LYS A 36 -5.20 6.62 -14.20
N PRO A 37 -4.58 7.81 -14.22
CA PRO A 37 -3.41 8.07 -15.05
C PRO A 37 -2.26 7.11 -14.67
N ALA A 38 -1.48 6.72 -15.68
CA ALA A 38 -0.32 5.84 -15.50
C ALA A 38 0.72 6.49 -14.57
N PRO A 39 1.32 5.76 -13.62
CA PRO A 39 2.40 6.26 -12.80
C PRO A 39 3.64 6.53 -13.67
N LYS A 40 4.33 7.65 -13.40
CA LYS A 40 5.49 8.11 -14.17
C LYS A 40 6.76 8.05 -13.33
N VAL A 41 7.82 7.49 -13.88
CA VAL A 41 9.13 7.41 -13.23
C VAL A 41 10.20 7.95 -14.17
N ASP A 42 11.05 8.86 -13.69
CA ASP A 42 12.26 9.26 -14.39
C ASP A 42 13.51 8.84 -13.62
N LEU A 43 14.34 8.00 -14.24
CA LEU A 43 15.60 7.53 -13.68
C LEU A 43 16.72 8.50 -14.08
N VAL A 44 17.20 9.29 -13.13
CA VAL A 44 18.28 10.26 -13.36
C VAL A 44 19.63 9.62 -13.04
N LEU A 45 20.45 9.38 -14.04
CA LEU A 45 21.74 8.73 -13.92
C LEU A 45 22.90 9.69 -14.06
N ASP A 46 23.76 9.71 -13.05
CA ASP A 46 25.05 10.37 -13.09
C ASP A 46 26.02 9.67 -14.07
N VAL A 47 26.53 10.44 -15.02
CA VAL A 47 27.53 10.01 -16.01
C VAL A 47 28.78 10.87 -15.89
N SER A 48 29.00 11.51 -14.75
CA SER A 48 30.16 12.34 -14.49
C SER A 48 31.48 11.54 -14.44
N GLY A 49 32.56 12.25 -14.44
CA GLY A 49 33.90 11.66 -14.51
C GLY A 49 34.24 10.73 -13.35
N SER A 50 33.68 10.93 -12.15
CA SER A 50 33.87 10.12 -10.95
C SER A 50 33.31 8.69 -11.09
N MET A 51 32.30 8.48 -11.92
CA MET A 51 31.73 7.17 -12.23
C MET A 51 32.72 6.17 -12.85
N ARG A 52 33.95 6.59 -13.20
CA ARG A 52 35.07 5.69 -13.60
C ARG A 52 35.66 4.93 -12.42
N THR A 53 35.46 5.40 -11.19
CA THR A 53 36.05 4.78 -9.99
C THR A 53 35.62 3.32 -9.87
N ARG A 54 36.58 2.46 -9.50
CA ARG A 54 36.39 1.02 -9.42
C ARG A 54 36.35 0.56 -7.96
N ASP A 55 35.20 0.64 -7.34
CA ASP A 55 34.97 0.33 -5.94
C ASP A 55 33.64 -0.38 -5.65
N ILE A 56 32.92 -0.75 -6.70
CA ILE A 56 31.70 -1.55 -6.57
C ILE A 56 31.95 -2.94 -7.16
N ASP A 57 32.02 -3.97 -6.33
CA ASP A 57 32.25 -5.38 -6.73
C ASP A 57 33.42 -5.59 -7.70
N GLY A 58 34.49 -4.77 -7.56
CA GLY A 58 35.68 -4.82 -8.43
C GLY A 58 35.50 -4.20 -9.82
N GLN A 59 34.34 -3.66 -10.12
CA GLN A 59 34.02 -2.96 -11.37
C GLN A 59 33.84 -1.46 -11.20
N SER A 60 33.75 -0.70 -12.29
CA SER A 60 33.48 0.73 -12.19
C SER A 60 32.03 0.99 -11.76
N ARG A 61 31.80 2.12 -11.06
CA ARG A 61 30.46 2.58 -10.68
C ARG A 61 29.54 2.64 -11.87
N MET A 62 30.01 3.13 -13.04
CA MET A 62 29.24 3.16 -14.29
C MET A 62 28.91 1.73 -14.80
N THR A 63 29.81 0.77 -14.69
CA THR A 63 29.53 -0.60 -15.10
C THR A 63 28.46 -1.23 -14.20
N ALA A 64 28.57 -1.03 -12.90
CA ALA A 64 27.57 -1.47 -11.93
C ALA A 64 26.19 -0.81 -12.18
N ALA A 65 26.19 0.50 -12.44
CA ALA A 65 24.96 1.22 -12.77
C ALA A 65 24.29 0.68 -14.05
N LYS A 66 25.03 0.46 -15.13
CA LYS A 66 24.51 -0.10 -16.37
C LYS A 66 23.94 -1.51 -16.18
N GLN A 67 24.61 -2.36 -15.39
CA GLN A 67 24.10 -3.68 -15.08
C GLN A 67 22.77 -3.58 -14.31
N ALA A 68 22.72 -2.77 -13.25
CA ALA A 68 21.51 -2.56 -12.48
C ALA A 68 20.36 -2.01 -13.34
N PHE A 69 20.64 -1.03 -14.22
CA PHE A 69 19.63 -0.50 -15.14
C PHE A 69 19.07 -1.58 -16.06
N ASN A 70 19.92 -2.47 -16.61
CA ASN A 70 19.42 -3.56 -17.46
C ASN A 70 18.47 -4.50 -16.72
N GLU A 71 18.77 -4.82 -15.45
CA GLU A 71 17.93 -5.66 -14.60
C GLU A 71 16.62 -4.95 -14.26
N VAL A 72 16.68 -3.66 -13.90
CA VAL A 72 15.50 -2.84 -13.63
C VAL A 72 14.59 -2.73 -14.85
N LEU A 73 15.14 -2.42 -16.02
CA LEU A 73 14.38 -2.29 -17.27
C LEU A 73 13.66 -3.60 -17.66
N ASP A 74 14.20 -4.77 -17.26
CA ASP A 74 13.50 -6.05 -17.44
C ASP A 74 12.33 -6.22 -16.47
N ALA A 75 12.43 -5.65 -15.27
CA ALA A 75 11.47 -5.82 -14.19
C ALA A 75 10.33 -4.80 -14.20
N VAL A 76 10.49 -3.63 -14.85
CA VAL A 76 9.48 -2.54 -14.85
C VAL A 76 8.09 -3.05 -15.22
N PRO A 77 7.05 -2.80 -14.38
CA PRO A 77 5.66 -3.11 -14.70
C PRO A 77 5.20 -2.38 -15.98
N ARG A 78 4.28 -3.01 -16.72
CA ARG A 78 3.83 -2.46 -18.02
C ARG A 78 3.00 -1.17 -17.89
N GLU A 79 2.38 -1.00 -16.75
CA GLU A 79 1.56 0.16 -16.39
C GLU A 79 2.40 1.41 -16.04
N VAL A 80 3.71 1.27 -15.80
CA VAL A 80 4.61 2.37 -15.46
C VAL A 80 5.16 3.01 -16.74
N GLU A 81 4.97 4.31 -16.89
CA GLU A 81 5.66 5.12 -17.87
C GLU A 81 7.03 5.50 -17.34
N LEU A 82 8.08 5.08 -18.04
CA LEU A 82 9.46 5.26 -17.57
C LEU A 82 10.26 6.13 -18.53
N GLY A 83 10.99 7.09 -17.95
CA GLY A 83 12.00 7.90 -18.63
C GLY A 83 13.39 7.64 -18.07
N ILE A 84 14.40 8.06 -18.81
CA ILE A 84 15.79 8.08 -18.38
C ILE A 84 16.41 9.41 -18.73
N ARG A 85 16.93 10.11 -17.74
CA ARG A 85 17.71 11.35 -17.88
C ARG A 85 19.14 11.14 -17.46
N THR A 86 20.09 11.84 -18.08
CA THR A 86 21.50 11.81 -17.67
C THR A 86 21.96 13.20 -17.23
N LEU A 87 23.00 13.19 -16.40
CA LEU A 87 23.80 14.37 -16.08
C LEU A 87 25.27 14.08 -16.32
N GLY A 88 26.02 15.07 -16.83
CA GLY A 88 27.44 14.97 -17.07
C GLY A 88 27.87 14.00 -18.18
N ALA A 89 27.00 13.74 -19.15
CA ALA A 89 27.22 12.74 -20.18
C ALA A 89 27.97 13.22 -21.42
N ASP A 90 27.80 14.50 -21.77
CA ASP A 90 28.13 14.98 -23.12
C ASP A 90 29.32 15.96 -23.15
N TYR A 91 29.62 16.69 -22.07
CA TYR A 91 30.67 17.74 -22.07
C TYR A 91 31.92 17.35 -21.27
N PRO A 92 33.03 16.96 -21.92
CA PRO A 92 34.28 16.58 -21.26
C PRO A 92 35.17 17.78 -20.87
N GLY A 93 34.76 19.01 -21.19
CA GLY A 93 35.53 20.20 -21.02
C GLY A 93 35.58 20.76 -19.60
N LYS A 94 36.37 21.81 -19.38
CA LYS A 94 36.58 22.44 -18.05
C LYS A 94 35.70 23.68 -17.83
N ASP A 95 34.95 24.14 -18.82
CA ASP A 95 34.07 25.30 -18.66
C ASP A 95 32.84 24.93 -17.83
N THR A 96 32.80 25.40 -16.59
CA THR A 96 31.72 25.18 -15.66
C THR A 96 30.35 25.65 -16.20
N LYS A 97 30.33 26.77 -16.96
CA LYS A 97 29.09 27.31 -17.50
C LYS A 97 28.43 26.38 -18.55
N VAL A 98 29.26 25.58 -19.23
CA VAL A 98 28.78 24.57 -20.19
C VAL A 98 28.49 23.26 -19.47
N GLY A 99 29.44 22.80 -18.64
CA GLY A 99 29.27 21.53 -17.92
C GLY A 99 28.10 21.51 -16.95
N CYS A 100 27.76 22.66 -16.34
CA CYS A 100 26.63 22.79 -15.45
C CYS A 100 25.24 22.86 -16.16
N LYS A 101 25.24 22.78 -17.48
CA LYS A 101 24.02 22.61 -18.29
C LYS A 101 23.93 21.23 -18.94
N ASP A 102 24.93 20.38 -18.69
CA ASP A 102 25.04 19.05 -19.27
C ASP A 102 24.10 18.06 -18.61
N THR A 103 22.82 18.19 -18.96
CA THR A 103 21.77 17.22 -18.64
C THR A 103 20.84 17.07 -19.84
N ARG A 104 20.42 15.86 -20.12
CA ARG A 104 19.50 15.56 -21.22
C ARG A 104 18.62 14.35 -20.93
N GLN A 105 17.43 14.38 -21.50
CA GLN A 105 16.58 13.21 -21.58
C GLN A 105 17.22 12.20 -22.54
N LEU A 106 17.66 11.05 -22.02
CA LEU A 106 18.26 9.96 -22.79
C LEU A 106 17.20 9.08 -23.43
N TYR A 107 16.13 8.82 -22.70
CA TYR A 107 14.96 8.07 -23.12
C TYR A 107 13.70 8.81 -22.62
N PRO A 108 12.71 9.08 -23.47
CA PRO A 108 11.55 9.87 -23.08
C PRO A 108 10.64 9.12 -22.09
N VAL A 109 9.98 9.86 -21.20
CA VAL A 109 8.95 9.30 -20.30
C VAL A 109 7.77 8.79 -21.13
N GLY A 110 7.41 7.54 -20.95
CA GLY A 110 6.30 6.90 -21.68
C GLY A 110 6.31 5.38 -21.55
N PRO A 111 5.46 4.70 -22.32
CA PRO A 111 5.45 3.24 -22.38
C PRO A 111 6.83 2.70 -22.74
N LEU A 112 7.35 1.79 -21.92
CA LEU A 112 8.74 1.34 -22.00
C LEU A 112 9.00 0.37 -23.17
N ASP A 113 9.82 0.79 -24.15
CA ASP A 113 10.53 -0.13 -25.04
C ASP A 113 11.87 -0.54 -24.39
N ARG A 114 11.90 -1.76 -23.86
CA ARG A 114 13.07 -2.28 -23.13
C ARG A 114 14.33 -2.35 -24.00
N THR A 115 14.19 -2.66 -25.28
CA THR A 115 15.33 -2.83 -26.20
C THR A 115 15.94 -1.46 -26.51
N GLU A 116 15.11 -0.47 -26.79
CA GLU A 116 15.56 0.89 -27.07
C GLU A 116 16.23 1.51 -25.83
N ALA A 117 15.57 1.42 -24.65
CA ALA A 117 16.11 1.95 -23.41
C ALA A 117 17.46 1.33 -23.02
N LYS A 118 17.59 0.00 -23.13
CA LYS A 118 18.88 -0.70 -22.89
C LYS A 118 19.96 -0.27 -23.86
N THR A 119 19.60 -0.10 -25.14
CA THR A 119 20.52 0.37 -26.17
C THR A 119 21.03 1.78 -25.83
N ALA A 120 20.12 2.68 -25.42
CA ALA A 120 20.48 4.02 -24.99
C ALA A 120 21.45 4.01 -23.80
N VAL A 121 21.15 3.25 -22.74
CA VAL A 121 22.00 3.10 -21.55
C VAL A 121 23.38 2.50 -21.91
N ALA A 122 23.46 1.58 -22.86
CA ALA A 122 24.71 0.96 -23.29
C ALA A 122 25.71 1.99 -23.87
N THR A 123 25.24 3.07 -24.47
CA THR A 123 26.07 4.12 -25.08
C THR A 123 26.79 5.02 -24.07
N LEU A 124 26.32 5.08 -22.83
CA LEU A 124 26.84 5.99 -21.80
C LEU A 124 28.30 5.70 -21.45
N ALA A 125 29.06 6.75 -21.26
CA ALA A 125 30.46 6.65 -20.79
C ALA A 125 30.76 7.81 -19.83
N PRO A 126 31.38 7.57 -18.68
CA PRO A 126 31.68 8.62 -17.71
C PRO A 126 32.44 9.78 -18.35
N THR A 127 31.94 11.01 -18.22
CA THR A 127 32.47 12.11 -19.03
C THR A 127 32.72 13.39 -18.23
N GLY A 128 31.66 14.07 -17.77
CA GLY A 128 31.68 15.48 -17.42
C GLY A 128 31.54 15.83 -15.95
N TRP A 129 30.81 16.91 -15.71
CA TRP A 129 30.48 17.51 -14.42
C TRP A 129 29.26 16.82 -13.77
N THR A 130 28.91 17.23 -12.54
CA THR A 130 27.77 16.67 -11.80
C THR A 130 26.69 17.74 -11.55
N PRO A 131 25.90 18.16 -12.56
CA PRO A 131 24.85 19.18 -12.44
C PRO A 131 23.55 18.59 -11.89
N ILE A 132 23.49 18.23 -10.58
CA ILE A 132 22.32 17.60 -9.96
C ILE A 132 21.11 18.54 -10.01
N GLY A 133 21.25 19.80 -9.59
CA GLY A 133 20.14 20.75 -9.57
C GLY A 133 19.45 20.91 -10.93
N PRO A 134 20.19 21.22 -12.02
CA PRO A 134 19.66 21.25 -13.38
C PRO A 134 19.02 19.95 -13.85
N ALA A 135 19.60 18.81 -13.45
CA ALA A 135 19.03 17.49 -13.81
C ALA A 135 17.68 17.23 -13.13
N LEU A 136 17.55 17.60 -11.85
CA LEU A 136 16.27 17.49 -11.12
C LEU A 136 15.18 18.37 -11.71
N LEU A 137 15.51 19.61 -12.09
CA LEU A 137 14.56 20.49 -12.80
C LEU A 137 14.09 19.89 -14.11
N GLY A 138 15.04 19.41 -14.94
CA GLY A 138 14.71 18.76 -16.19
C GLY A 138 13.89 17.49 -16.01
N ALA A 139 14.17 16.67 -15.00
CA ALA A 139 13.39 15.48 -14.69
C ALA A 139 11.96 15.81 -14.20
N ALA A 140 11.81 16.89 -13.43
CA ALA A 140 10.48 17.37 -13.06
C ALA A 140 9.66 17.84 -14.28
N ASP A 141 10.32 18.53 -15.22
CA ASP A 141 9.67 18.96 -16.49
C ASP A 141 9.32 17.74 -17.38
N ASP A 142 10.18 16.69 -17.42
CA ASP A 142 9.90 15.44 -18.15
C ASP A 142 8.67 14.70 -17.64
N LEU A 143 8.35 14.87 -16.35
CA LEU A 143 7.23 14.23 -15.67
C LEU A 143 5.95 15.08 -15.68
N GLU A 144 5.95 16.29 -16.28
CA GLU A 144 4.77 17.14 -16.34
C GLU A 144 3.61 16.49 -17.13
N GLY A 145 2.39 16.95 -16.87
CA GLY A 145 1.13 16.44 -17.45
C GLY A 145 0.28 15.74 -16.39
N ASP A 146 -0.83 15.16 -16.74
CA ASP A 146 -1.82 14.43 -15.91
C ASP A 146 -1.72 14.66 -14.39
N ASP A 147 -2.45 15.63 -13.86
CA ASP A 147 -2.29 16.14 -12.50
C ASP A 147 -2.44 15.08 -11.40
N ASP A 148 -3.20 14.02 -11.66
CA ASP A 148 -3.45 12.93 -10.72
C ASP A 148 -2.45 11.76 -10.83
N ALA A 149 -1.46 11.82 -11.75
CA ALA A 149 -0.46 10.76 -11.87
C ALA A 149 0.53 10.78 -10.70
N THR A 150 0.89 9.61 -10.19
CA THR A 150 2.04 9.47 -9.29
C THR A 150 3.32 9.73 -10.08
N ARG A 151 4.19 10.61 -9.57
CA ARG A 151 5.47 10.96 -10.21
C ARG A 151 6.62 10.67 -9.29
N ARG A 152 7.65 10.04 -9.83
CA ARG A 152 8.85 9.70 -9.06
C ARG A 152 10.11 9.96 -9.86
N ILE A 153 11.05 10.64 -9.23
CA ILE A 153 12.43 10.75 -9.71
C ILE A 153 13.29 9.81 -8.86
N VAL A 154 14.13 9.01 -9.50
CA VAL A 154 15.15 8.21 -8.82
C VAL A 154 16.51 8.71 -9.27
N LEU A 155 17.17 9.52 -8.43
CA LEU A 155 18.50 10.04 -8.68
C LEU A 155 19.56 9.02 -8.25
N ILE A 156 20.45 8.64 -9.16
CA ILE A 156 21.57 7.73 -8.92
C ILE A 156 22.85 8.48 -9.23
N THR A 157 23.65 8.76 -8.20
CA THR A 157 24.88 9.53 -8.30
C THR A 157 25.94 9.01 -7.33
N ASP A 158 27.21 9.26 -7.63
CA ASP A 158 28.34 8.90 -6.79
C ASP A 158 29.01 10.10 -6.10
N GLY A 159 28.53 11.33 -6.37
CA GLY A 159 29.18 12.53 -5.91
C GLY A 159 28.22 13.66 -5.56
N GLU A 160 28.84 14.76 -5.10
CA GLU A 160 28.15 16.01 -4.85
C GLU A 160 27.92 16.79 -6.13
N ASP A 161 26.93 17.68 -6.07
CA ASP A 161 26.78 18.70 -7.10
C ASP A 161 28.06 19.56 -7.21
N THR A 162 28.53 19.73 -8.44
CA THR A 162 29.70 20.54 -8.74
C THR A 162 29.32 21.89 -9.37
N CYS A 163 28.04 22.27 -9.37
CA CYS A 163 27.46 23.33 -10.18
C CYS A 163 26.79 24.45 -9.35
N ALA A 164 27.60 25.11 -8.51
CA ALA A 164 27.14 26.35 -7.85
C ALA A 164 26.73 27.43 -8.90
N PRO A 165 25.78 28.33 -8.60
CA PRO A 165 25.22 28.60 -7.27
C PRO A 165 23.91 27.86 -6.96
N LEU A 166 23.41 27.00 -7.85
CA LEU A 166 22.15 26.31 -7.67
C LEU A 166 22.31 25.15 -6.69
N ASP A 167 21.73 25.28 -5.50
CA ASP A 167 21.74 24.22 -4.48
C ASP A 167 20.70 23.15 -4.80
N PRO A 168 21.08 21.87 -5.02
CA PRO A 168 20.13 20.82 -5.36
C PRO A 168 19.06 20.57 -4.29
N CYS A 169 19.34 20.83 -3.01
CA CYS A 169 18.36 20.71 -1.96
C CYS A 169 17.30 21.82 -2.01
N GLU A 170 17.70 23.06 -2.34
CA GLU A 170 16.74 24.14 -2.59
C GLU A 170 15.90 23.85 -3.83
N VAL A 171 16.48 23.31 -4.89
CA VAL A 171 15.75 22.86 -6.08
C VAL A 171 14.68 21.80 -5.72
N ALA A 172 15.03 20.80 -4.90
CA ALA A 172 14.08 19.80 -4.46
C ALA A 172 12.92 20.40 -3.66
N ARG A 173 13.20 21.39 -2.79
CA ARG A 173 12.16 22.15 -2.06
C ARG A 173 11.27 22.96 -3.00
N GLU A 174 11.85 23.58 -4.03
CA GLU A 174 11.08 24.32 -5.04
C GLU A 174 10.16 23.39 -5.84
N ILE A 175 10.65 22.20 -6.23
CA ILE A 175 9.85 21.18 -6.89
C ILE A 175 8.70 20.73 -5.97
N ALA A 176 8.97 20.46 -4.69
CA ALA A 176 7.94 20.08 -3.72
C ALA A 176 6.88 21.18 -3.54
N ALA A 177 7.29 22.46 -3.54
CA ALA A 177 6.38 23.59 -3.39
C ALA A 177 5.43 23.80 -4.58
N LYS A 178 5.72 23.24 -5.74
CA LYS A 178 4.81 23.27 -6.91
C LYS A 178 3.54 22.44 -6.70
N GLY A 179 3.46 21.63 -5.65
CA GLY A 179 2.27 20.86 -5.28
C GLY A 179 1.93 19.71 -6.24
N ILE A 180 2.85 19.36 -7.13
CA ILE A 180 2.75 18.15 -7.96
C ILE A 180 3.10 16.95 -7.08
N HIS A 181 2.34 15.85 -7.16
CA HIS A 181 2.59 14.61 -6.41
C HIS A 181 3.89 13.94 -6.89
N LEU A 182 5.04 14.59 -6.63
CA LEU A 182 6.36 14.18 -7.08
C LEU A 182 7.24 13.86 -5.88
N THR A 183 7.79 12.65 -5.86
CA THR A 183 8.75 12.18 -4.86
C THR A 183 10.12 12.01 -5.51
N ILE A 184 11.18 12.47 -4.84
CA ILE A 184 12.56 12.27 -5.28
C ILE A 184 13.25 11.29 -4.32
N ASP A 185 13.58 10.10 -4.79
CA ASP A 185 14.46 9.18 -4.08
C ASP A 185 15.89 9.32 -4.57
N THR A 186 16.85 9.18 -3.67
CA THR A 186 18.27 9.31 -4.00
C THR A 186 19.06 8.06 -3.62
N LEU A 187 19.89 7.59 -4.53
CA LEU A 187 20.78 6.46 -4.37
C LEU A 187 22.23 6.94 -4.52
N GLY A 188 22.98 6.92 -3.41
CA GLY A 188 24.37 7.29 -3.39
C GLY A 188 25.28 6.08 -3.59
N LEU A 189 26.08 6.08 -4.65
CA LEU A 189 27.07 5.02 -4.93
C LEU A 189 28.33 5.30 -4.12
N VAL A 190 28.57 4.52 -3.05
CA VAL A 190 29.71 4.67 -2.14
C VAL A 190 29.91 6.13 -1.68
N PRO A 191 28.88 6.81 -1.14
CA PRO A 191 28.96 8.23 -0.87
C PRO A 191 29.81 8.55 0.37
N ASP A 192 30.56 9.64 0.31
CA ASP A 192 31.15 10.25 1.49
C ASP A 192 30.09 10.97 2.36
N ASP A 193 30.49 11.51 3.52
CA ASP A 193 29.55 12.14 4.45
C ASP A 193 28.91 13.43 3.89
N LYS A 194 29.57 14.12 2.98
CA LYS A 194 29.06 15.36 2.42
C LYS A 194 28.05 15.07 1.34
N THR A 195 28.37 14.15 0.42
CA THR A 195 27.43 13.60 -0.57
C THR A 195 26.20 13.02 0.12
N ARG A 196 26.38 12.24 1.19
CA ARG A 196 25.28 11.66 1.97
C ARG A 196 24.32 12.74 2.49
N ARG A 197 24.83 13.80 3.12
CA ARG A 197 23.98 14.89 3.63
C ARG A 197 23.21 15.59 2.51
N GLN A 198 23.84 15.87 1.38
CA GLN A 198 23.18 16.50 0.24
C GLN A 198 22.06 15.62 -0.32
N LEU A 199 22.33 14.33 -0.57
CA LEU A 199 21.36 13.40 -1.11
C LEU A 199 20.19 13.14 -0.13
N THR A 200 20.47 13.07 1.17
CA THR A 200 19.44 12.98 2.21
C THR A 200 18.53 14.20 2.17
N CYS A 201 19.10 15.41 2.10
CA CYS A 201 18.32 16.65 2.04
C CYS A 201 17.42 16.70 0.79
N ILE A 202 17.91 16.28 -0.38
CA ILE A 202 17.13 16.23 -1.62
C ILE A 202 15.93 15.30 -1.48
N ALA A 203 16.15 14.09 -0.95
CA ALA A 203 15.09 13.11 -0.78
C ALA A 203 14.04 13.59 0.24
N GLU A 204 14.46 14.01 1.42
CA GLU A 204 13.55 14.45 2.50
C GLU A 204 12.71 15.66 2.09
N ALA A 205 13.21 16.55 1.23
CA ALA A 205 12.49 17.72 0.75
C ALA A 205 11.17 17.37 0.03
N THR A 206 11.06 16.16 -0.55
CA THR A 206 9.87 15.69 -1.29
C THR A 206 9.21 14.46 -0.65
N GLY A 207 9.61 14.10 0.59
CA GLY A 207 9.10 12.90 1.26
C GLY A 207 9.66 11.59 0.70
N GLY A 208 10.74 11.64 -0.06
CA GLY A 208 11.45 10.46 -0.56
C GLY A 208 12.49 9.90 0.41
N THR A 209 13.28 8.95 -0.07
CA THR A 209 14.26 8.24 0.75
C THR A 209 15.66 8.30 0.15
N PHE A 210 16.68 8.46 1.02
CA PHE A 210 18.09 8.26 0.66
C PHE A 210 18.50 6.82 0.96
N THR A 211 19.27 6.22 0.05
CA THR A 211 19.90 4.91 0.27
C THR A 211 21.37 4.97 -0.19
N SER A 212 22.29 4.51 0.66
CA SER A 212 23.67 4.27 0.28
C SER A 212 23.80 2.88 -0.30
N VAL A 213 24.47 2.74 -1.43
CA VAL A 213 24.64 1.49 -2.17
C VAL A 213 26.13 1.19 -2.33
N GLN A 214 26.55 -0.04 -2.04
CA GLN A 214 27.94 -0.51 -2.15
C GLN A 214 28.10 -1.71 -3.11
N HIS A 215 26.98 -2.36 -3.47
CA HIS A 215 26.95 -3.55 -4.33
C HIS A 215 25.97 -3.38 -5.48
N THR A 216 26.27 -4.00 -6.61
CA THR A 216 25.46 -3.92 -7.84
C THR A 216 24.04 -4.50 -7.64
N ASP A 217 23.96 -5.63 -6.97
CA ASP A 217 22.68 -6.30 -6.69
C ASP A 217 21.79 -5.50 -5.71
N GLU A 218 22.40 -4.76 -4.79
CA GLU A 218 21.70 -3.83 -3.90
C GLU A 218 21.11 -2.67 -4.70
N LEU A 219 21.88 -2.11 -5.65
CA LEU A 219 21.42 -1.04 -6.54
C LEU A 219 20.20 -1.50 -7.36
N SER A 220 20.30 -2.64 -8.01
CA SER A 220 19.24 -3.21 -8.82
C SER A 220 17.96 -3.42 -8.00
N ARG A 221 18.06 -4.14 -6.87
CA ARG A 221 16.91 -4.36 -5.99
C ARG A 221 16.27 -3.07 -5.51
N ARG A 222 17.08 -2.06 -5.15
CA ARG A 222 16.56 -0.81 -4.62
C ARG A 222 15.84 0.01 -5.69
N VAL A 223 16.41 0.13 -6.89
CA VAL A 223 15.75 0.84 -8.00
C VAL A 223 14.45 0.13 -8.38
N THR A 224 14.46 -1.22 -8.53
CA THR A 224 13.24 -1.99 -8.80
C THR A 224 12.17 -1.71 -7.73
N GLN A 225 12.51 -1.77 -6.45
CA GLN A 225 11.57 -1.48 -5.37
C GLN A 225 10.99 -0.06 -5.45
N LEU A 226 11.77 0.93 -5.88
CA LEU A 226 11.30 2.31 -6.03
C LEU A 226 10.38 2.48 -7.24
N VAL A 227 10.66 1.76 -8.35
CA VAL A 227 9.80 1.72 -9.53
C VAL A 227 8.47 1.02 -9.20
N ASP A 228 8.51 -0.12 -8.51
CA ASP A 228 7.31 -0.84 -8.06
C ASP A 228 6.44 0.05 -7.15
N ARG A 229 7.06 0.79 -6.21
CA ARG A 229 6.33 1.75 -5.38
C ARG A 229 5.67 2.89 -6.16
N ALA A 230 6.15 3.22 -7.35
CA ALA A 230 5.49 4.21 -8.19
C ALA A 230 4.21 3.63 -8.81
N ALA A 231 4.19 2.32 -9.06
CA ALA A 231 3.01 1.60 -9.55
C ALA A 231 1.94 1.43 -8.46
N ASP A 232 2.34 1.44 -7.17
CA ASP A 232 1.39 1.42 -6.07
C ASP A 232 0.53 2.70 -6.12
N PRO A 233 -0.79 2.58 -6.21
CA PRO A 233 -1.65 3.75 -6.28
C PRO A 233 -1.48 4.57 -5.00
N VAL A 234 -1.12 5.83 -5.12
CA VAL A 234 -1.27 6.78 -4.01
C VAL A 234 -2.76 6.91 -3.76
N VAL A 235 -3.24 6.18 -2.77
CA VAL A 235 -4.63 6.30 -2.34
C VAL A 235 -4.74 7.60 -1.56
N THR A 236 -5.20 8.66 -2.22
CA THR A 236 -5.53 9.90 -1.52
C THR A 236 -6.73 9.63 -0.62
N PRO A 237 -6.64 9.88 0.70
CA PRO A 237 -7.77 9.67 1.58
C PRO A 237 -8.99 10.49 1.15
N VAL A 238 -10.14 9.84 1.06
CA VAL A 238 -11.40 10.53 0.78
C VAL A 238 -11.85 11.26 2.03
N ALA A 239 -11.97 12.60 1.95
CA ALA A 239 -12.47 13.38 3.06
C ALA A 239 -13.93 12.98 3.37
N THR A 240 -14.17 12.44 4.57
CA THR A 240 -15.47 11.90 4.97
C THR A 240 -15.74 12.21 6.42
N GLU A 241 -16.70 13.08 6.68
CA GLU A 241 -17.09 13.43 8.03
C GLU A 241 -17.94 12.31 8.66
N GLY A 242 -17.42 11.68 9.72
CA GLY A 242 -18.16 10.71 10.52
C GLY A 242 -19.25 11.40 11.36
N ALA A 243 -20.28 10.64 11.73
CA ALA A 243 -21.39 11.15 12.55
C ALA A 243 -21.18 10.90 14.05
N ALA A 244 -21.99 11.56 14.89
CA ALA A 244 -22.01 11.31 16.33
C ALA A 244 -22.71 10.00 16.72
N ARG A 245 -23.45 9.37 15.81
CA ARG A 245 -24.23 8.14 16.05
C ARG A 245 -24.24 7.26 14.79
N CYS A 246 -24.30 5.95 14.96
CA CYS A 246 -24.38 5.00 13.85
C CYS A 246 -25.56 5.27 12.91
N ALA A 247 -26.74 5.64 13.43
CA ALA A 247 -27.93 5.87 12.61
C ALA A 247 -27.75 6.98 11.56
N ASP A 248 -26.96 7.99 11.90
CA ASP A 248 -26.71 9.19 11.07
C ASP A 248 -25.40 9.06 10.27
N ALA A 249 -24.62 7.98 10.49
CA ALA A 249 -23.28 7.82 9.95
C ALA A 249 -23.28 7.62 8.42
N PRO A 250 -22.28 8.16 7.71
CA PRO A 250 -22.12 7.93 6.28
C PRO A 250 -21.83 6.44 6.01
N ARG A 251 -22.33 5.93 4.87
CA ARG A 251 -21.92 4.63 4.33
C ARG A 251 -20.63 4.80 3.57
N ILE A 252 -19.64 3.99 3.89
CA ILE A 252 -18.34 3.97 3.25
C ILE A 252 -18.07 2.60 2.62
N ALA A 253 -17.42 2.60 1.46
CA ALA A 253 -16.95 1.42 0.75
C ALA A 253 -15.52 1.06 1.20
N PRO A 254 -14.93 -0.05 0.75
CA PRO A 254 -13.49 -0.27 0.89
C PRO A 254 -12.68 0.92 0.36
N GLY A 255 -11.70 1.38 1.15
CA GLY A 255 -10.88 2.55 0.80
C GLY A 255 -10.20 3.19 2.00
N LEU A 256 -9.50 4.28 1.73
CA LEU A 256 -8.83 5.12 2.71
C LEU A 256 -9.62 6.44 2.88
N TYR A 257 -9.89 6.82 4.11
CA TYR A 257 -10.69 7.98 4.47
C TYR A 257 -9.95 8.89 5.43
N SER A 258 -10.19 10.19 5.30
CA SER A 258 -9.71 11.19 6.25
C SER A 258 -10.87 11.94 6.91
N ASP A 259 -10.73 12.20 8.20
CA ASP A 259 -11.69 12.97 9.00
C ASP A 259 -10.95 13.80 10.05
N ARG A 260 -11.70 14.59 10.81
CA ARG A 260 -11.24 15.26 12.02
C ARG A 260 -12.16 14.95 13.17
N GLU A 261 -11.59 14.40 14.24
CA GLU A 261 -12.33 14.01 15.43
C GLU A 261 -12.06 14.99 16.58
N THR A 262 -13.12 15.47 17.21
CA THR A 262 -13.00 16.32 18.39
C THR A 262 -12.40 15.54 19.56
N PHE A 263 -11.73 16.25 20.47
CA PHE A 263 -11.13 15.65 21.66
C PHE A 263 -12.19 14.96 22.52
N SER A 264 -11.92 13.71 22.93
CA SER A 264 -12.79 12.87 23.77
C SER A 264 -14.17 12.59 23.16
N GLU A 265 -14.32 12.66 21.86
CA GLU A 265 -15.55 12.33 21.14
C GLU A 265 -15.45 11.00 20.40
N HIS A 266 -16.52 10.67 19.69
CA HIS A 266 -16.63 9.45 18.87
C HIS A 266 -17.12 9.80 17.49
N ARG A 267 -16.52 9.15 16.47
CA ARG A 267 -16.95 9.21 15.07
C ARG A 267 -17.46 7.86 14.61
N TRP A 268 -18.58 7.90 13.88
CA TRP A 268 -19.26 6.70 13.41
C TRP A 268 -19.31 6.66 11.89
N TYR A 269 -19.09 5.45 11.32
CA TYR A 269 -19.19 5.14 9.89
C TYR A 269 -19.96 3.84 9.72
N ARG A 270 -20.57 3.60 8.56
CA ARG A 270 -21.29 2.36 8.24
C ARG A 270 -20.62 1.64 7.08
N VAL A 271 -20.46 0.33 7.20
CA VAL A 271 -19.92 -0.57 6.17
C VAL A 271 -20.89 -1.72 5.98
N ASP A 272 -21.20 -2.05 4.75
CA ASP A 272 -22.07 -3.20 4.43
C ASP A 272 -21.18 -4.42 4.16
N VAL A 273 -21.36 -5.51 4.92
CA VAL A 273 -20.55 -6.73 4.87
C VAL A 273 -21.43 -7.90 4.41
N LEU A 274 -21.04 -8.56 3.33
CA LEU A 274 -21.76 -9.75 2.82
C LEU A 274 -21.34 -11.01 3.60
N PRO A 275 -22.21 -12.04 3.67
CA PRO A 275 -21.80 -13.37 4.10
C PRO A 275 -20.59 -13.86 3.29
N GLY A 276 -19.62 -14.51 3.93
CA GLY A 276 -18.37 -14.94 3.31
C GLY A 276 -17.30 -13.85 3.17
N GLN A 277 -17.56 -12.61 3.59
CA GLN A 277 -16.59 -11.55 3.63
C GLN A 277 -16.00 -11.33 5.02
N GLU A 278 -14.74 -10.90 5.07
CA GLU A 278 -14.09 -10.39 6.26
C GLU A 278 -13.90 -8.87 6.17
N LEU A 279 -14.47 -8.15 7.13
CA LEU A 279 -14.19 -6.73 7.30
C LEU A 279 -12.88 -6.56 8.04
N ARG A 280 -11.95 -5.82 7.41
CA ARG A 280 -10.72 -5.33 8.03
C ARG A 280 -10.82 -3.82 8.12
N ALA A 281 -10.57 -3.29 9.30
CA ALA A 281 -10.55 -1.84 9.48
C ALA A 281 -9.39 -1.44 10.39
N SER A 282 -8.75 -0.32 10.06
CA SER A 282 -7.73 0.28 10.91
C SER A 282 -7.91 1.79 10.94
N VAL A 283 -7.60 2.38 12.09
CA VAL A 283 -7.65 3.84 12.28
C VAL A 283 -6.33 4.33 12.84
N SER A 284 -5.88 5.47 12.31
CA SER A 284 -4.75 6.23 12.84
C SER A 284 -5.25 7.62 13.24
N VAL A 285 -4.93 8.04 14.46
CA VAL A 285 -5.23 9.40 14.94
C VAL A 285 -3.92 10.08 15.30
N GLY A 286 -3.68 11.23 14.67
CA GLY A 286 -2.47 12.03 14.88
C GLY A 286 -2.68 13.14 15.89
N ALA A 287 -1.76 13.30 16.84
CA ALA A 287 -1.70 14.47 17.71
C ALA A 287 -0.92 15.59 17.01
N ASP A 288 -1.61 16.41 16.20
CA ASP A 288 -1.01 17.55 15.49
C ASP A 288 -0.67 18.74 16.42
N ARG A 289 -0.86 18.56 17.72
CA ARG A 289 -0.60 19.53 18.80
C ARG A 289 -0.37 18.84 20.14
N ALA A 290 0.04 19.61 21.16
CA ALA A 290 0.27 19.08 22.49
C ALA A 290 -1.02 18.47 23.10
N VAL A 291 -0.92 17.23 23.55
CA VAL A 291 -1.99 16.48 24.23
C VAL A 291 -1.50 15.99 25.60
N ASN A 292 -2.42 15.66 26.48
CA ASN A 292 -2.08 15.04 27.76
C ASN A 292 -1.56 13.61 27.52
N ARG A 293 -0.73 13.09 28.46
CA ARG A 293 -0.05 11.79 28.29
C ARG A 293 -1.01 10.60 28.33
N ASP A 294 -2.08 10.70 29.10
CA ASP A 294 -3.07 9.62 29.21
C ASP A 294 -4.12 9.79 28.09
N TYR A 295 -3.81 9.21 26.93
CA TYR A 295 -4.69 9.21 25.79
C TYR A 295 -4.61 7.87 25.03
N GLY A 296 -5.69 7.53 24.36
CA GLY A 296 -5.79 6.32 23.57
C GLY A 296 -6.78 6.44 22.44
N VAL A 297 -6.68 5.53 21.51
CA VAL A 297 -7.58 5.36 20.37
C VAL A 297 -8.13 3.94 20.41
N LEU A 298 -9.45 3.81 20.22
CA LEU A 298 -10.14 2.54 20.16
C LEU A 298 -11.05 2.50 18.92
N LEU A 299 -10.89 1.45 18.13
CA LEU A 299 -11.78 1.12 17.02
C LEU A 299 -12.69 -0.04 17.41
N ARG A 300 -14.00 0.09 17.20
CA ARG A 300 -15.00 -0.95 17.46
C ARG A 300 -15.91 -1.16 16.25
N ALA A 301 -16.29 -2.41 16.01
CA ALA A 301 -17.38 -2.74 15.12
C ALA A 301 -18.60 -3.15 15.96
N VAL A 302 -19.74 -2.54 15.68
CA VAL A 302 -20.98 -2.80 16.39
C VAL A 302 -22.14 -3.00 15.41
N THR A 303 -23.19 -3.71 15.81
CA THR A 303 -24.41 -3.80 15.02
C THR A 303 -25.15 -2.46 15.00
N VAL A 304 -26.08 -2.27 14.07
CA VAL A 304 -26.96 -1.07 14.01
C VAL A 304 -27.78 -0.87 15.29
N HIS A 305 -27.92 -1.91 16.11
CA HIS A 305 -28.62 -1.86 17.42
C HIS A 305 -27.67 -1.60 18.60
N GLY A 306 -26.39 -1.29 18.32
CA GLY A 306 -25.39 -0.94 19.34
C GLY A 306 -24.73 -2.13 20.06
N ARG A 307 -24.96 -3.38 19.62
CA ARG A 307 -24.26 -4.54 20.18
C ARG A 307 -22.85 -4.62 19.60
N GLU A 308 -21.83 -4.64 20.46
CA GLU A 308 -20.44 -4.81 20.04
C GLU A 308 -20.25 -6.18 19.40
N ILE A 309 -19.63 -6.20 18.22
CA ILE A 309 -19.25 -7.39 17.45
C ILE A 309 -17.79 -7.74 17.74
N VAL A 310 -16.91 -6.78 17.49
CA VAL A 310 -15.46 -6.91 17.70
C VAL A 310 -14.88 -5.55 18.08
N ARG A 311 -13.81 -5.61 18.85
CA ARG A 311 -13.06 -4.42 19.29
C ARG A 311 -11.59 -4.62 18.95
N GLY A 312 -10.94 -3.56 18.43
CA GLY A 312 -9.50 -3.47 18.32
C GLY A 312 -8.84 -3.32 19.69
N SER A 313 -7.56 -3.54 19.76
CA SER A 313 -6.80 -3.22 20.95
C SER A 313 -6.78 -1.70 21.15
N GLU A 314 -7.05 -1.26 22.38
CA GLU A 314 -6.85 0.14 22.72
C GLU A 314 -5.35 0.45 22.64
N SER A 315 -5.00 1.51 21.92
CA SER A 315 -3.61 1.91 21.69
C SER A 315 -3.37 3.31 22.23
N GLY A 316 -2.25 3.51 22.90
CA GLY A 316 -1.78 4.81 23.37
C GLY A 316 -1.01 4.69 24.69
N ASP A 317 0.18 5.30 24.73
CA ASP A 317 1.00 5.39 25.95
C ASP A 317 1.57 6.81 26.15
N GLY A 318 1.09 7.77 25.40
CA GLY A 318 1.52 9.18 25.45
C GLY A 318 2.92 9.45 24.89
N ARG A 319 3.51 8.51 24.12
CA ARG A 319 4.90 8.62 23.64
C ARG A 319 5.03 8.86 22.14
N THR A 320 3.95 8.73 21.39
CA THR A 320 3.94 8.90 19.93
C THR A 320 2.93 9.95 19.51
N ASP A 321 3.24 10.67 18.43
CA ASP A 321 2.34 11.68 17.86
C ASP A 321 1.22 11.05 17.00
N VAL A 322 1.34 9.76 16.65
CA VAL A 322 0.35 8.99 15.91
C VAL A 322 0.06 7.67 16.61
N ILE A 323 -1.21 7.39 16.81
CA ILE A 323 -1.68 6.14 17.42
C ILE A 323 -2.61 5.43 16.45
N SER A 324 -2.40 4.13 16.27
CA SER A 324 -3.20 3.30 15.38
C SER A 324 -3.83 2.13 16.13
N SER A 325 -5.07 1.81 15.77
CA SER A 325 -5.81 0.63 16.24
C SER A 325 -6.49 -0.05 15.05
N GLY A 326 -6.64 -1.37 15.09
CA GLY A 326 -7.27 -2.11 14.02
C GLY A 326 -8.11 -3.27 14.53
N LEU A 327 -9.04 -3.73 13.69
CA LEU A 327 -9.89 -4.89 13.95
C LEU A 327 -10.11 -5.72 12.69
N ARG A 328 -10.54 -6.98 12.91
CA ARG A 328 -10.98 -7.91 11.89
C ARG A 328 -12.32 -8.51 12.30
N TYR A 329 -13.25 -8.60 11.36
CA TYR A 329 -14.54 -9.25 11.55
C TYR A 329 -14.84 -10.18 10.38
N PRO A 330 -14.51 -11.49 10.49
CA PRO A 330 -14.93 -12.48 9.50
C PRO A 330 -16.41 -12.78 9.68
N LYS A 331 -17.18 -12.65 8.60
CA LYS A 331 -18.58 -13.04 8.54
C LYS A 331 -18.69 -14.41 7.86
N PRO A 332 -19.16 -15.46 8.55
CA PRO A 332 -19.27 -16.78 7.94
C PRO A 332 -20.12 -16.76 6.68
N PRO A 333 -19.85 -17.63 5.69
CA PRO A 333 -20.78 -17.89 4.60
C PRO A 333 -22.12 -18.39 5.15
N LEU A 334 -23.17 -18.26 4.36
CA LEU A 334 -24.46 -18.88 4.71
C LEU A 334 -24.32 -20.40 4.60
N ASP A 335 -24.93 -21.14 5.54
CA ASP A 335 -24.98 -22.60 5.46
C ASP A 335 -25.81 -23.00 4.23
N ASP A 336 -25.42 -24.10 3.53
CA ASP A 336 -26.05 -24.62 2.29
C ASP A 336 -27.59 -24.89 2.41
N ALA A 337 -28.09 -24.88 3.64
CA ALA A 337 -29.52 -25.09 3.92
C ALA A 337 -30.40 -23.86 3.64
N ASP A 338 -29.81 -22.68 3.49
CA ASP A 338 -30.51 -21.40 3.29
C ASP A 338 -30.43 -20.90 1.82
N GLU A 339 -29.91 -21.71 0.88
CA GLU A 339 -29.73 -21.34 -0.55
C GLU A 339 -31.05 -21.24 -1.35
N ASP A 340 -32.20 -21.62 -0.79
CA ASP A 340 -33.47 -21.51 -1.50
C ASP A 340 -33.93 -20.04 -1.60
N ASP A 341 -33.61 -19.41 -2.73
CA ASP A 341 -34.20 -18.17 -3.28
C ASP A 341 -33.93 -16.82 -2.57
N VAL A 342 -33.08 -16.71 -1.53
CA VAL A 342 -32.80 -15.43 -0.90
C VAL A 342 -31.39 -14.94 -1.28
N LYS A 343 -31.31 -13.89 -2.11
CA LYS A 343 -30.06 -13.20 -2.35
C LYS A 343 -29.44 -12.78 -1.00
N PRO A 344 -28.20 -13.16 -0.70
CA PRO A 344 -27.57 -12.85 0.58
C PRO A 344 -27.60 -11.36 0.86
N ALA A 345 -28.30 -10.95 1.91
CA ALA A 345 -28.39 -9.56 2.29
C ALA A 345 -27.11 -9.12 3.05
N ALA A 346 -26.59 -7.99 2.65
CA ALA A 346 -25.48 -7.38 3.36
C ALA A 346 -25.94 -6.96 4.77
N GLU A 347 -25.09 -7.20 5.77
CA GLU A 347 -25.26 -6.69 7.12
C GLU A 347 -24.56 -5.33 7.23
N THR A 348 -25.29 -4.32 7.69
CA THR A 348 -24.68 -3.03 7.99
C THR A 348 -23.97 -3.09 9.34
N VAL A 349 -22.66 -2.96 9.33
CA VAL A 349 -21.79 -2.85 10.51
C VAL A 349 -21.44 -1.38 10.73
N CYS A 350 -21.52 -0.94 11.97
CA CYS A 350 -21.13 0.39 12.38
C CYS A 350 -19.69 0.35 12.94
N LEU A 351 -18.79 1.10 12.32
CA LEU A 351 -17.47 1.35 12.87
C LEU A 351 -17.51 2.58 13.77
N GLN A 352 -17.05 2.45 14.99
CA GLN A 352 -16.89 3.53 15.95
C GLN A 352 -15.41 3.78 16.21
N VAL A 353 -14.95 4.97 15.85
CA VAL A 353 -13.65 5.51 16.27
C VAL A 353 -13.88 6.28 17.56
N SER A 354 -13.08 6.04 18.58
CA SER A 354 -13.14 6.71 19.87
C SER A 354 -11.75 7.17 20.26
N ASN A 355 -11.62 8.40 20.73
CA ASN A 355 -10.37 8.88 21.30
C ASN A 355 -10.56 9.35 22.75
N ALA A 356 -9.51 9.24 23.57
CA ALA A 356 -9.43 9.73 24.92
C ALA A 356 -8.50 10.96 25.03
N PHE A 357 -8.25 11.65 23.92
CA PHE A 357 -7.34 12.80 23.90
C PHE A 357 -7.92 13.96 24.74
N SER A 358 -7.06 14.59 25.49
CA SER A 358 -7.32 15.86 26.15
C SER A 358 -6.14 16.80 25.91
N ALA A 359 -6.38 18.10 26.01
CA ALA A 359 -5.35 19.11 25.79
C ALA A 359 -5.17 20.01 27.00
N PRO A 360 -3.94 20.52 27.25
CA PRO A 360 -3.73 21.59 28.21
C PRO A 360 -4.59 22.82 27.89
N ALA A 361 -5.01 23.56 28.90
CA ALA A 361 -5.92 24.72 28.75
C ALA A 361 -5.40 25.81 27.77
N SER A 362 -4.11 25.85 27.51
CA SER A 362 -3.47 26.79 26.57
C SER A 362 -3.55 26.34 25.11
N VAL A 363 -3.95 25.09 24.83
CA VAL A 363 -3.97 24.49 23.50
C VAL A 363 -5.37 24.52 22.90
N LYS A 364 -5.51 25.03 21.67
CA LYS A 364 -6.78 25.01 20.96
C LYS A 364 -7.15 23.58 20.57
N THR A 365 -8.37 23.14 20.89
CA THR A 365 -8.91 21.82 20.56
C THR A 365 -9.63 21.79 19.20
N THR A 366 -9.88 22.93 18.58
CA THR A 366 -10.50 23.07 17.26
C THR A 366 -9.48 23.59 16.23
N PRO A 367 -9.47 23.08 14.98
CA PRO A 367 -10.24 21.91 14.51
C PRO A 367 -9.86 20.64 15.26
N GLY A 368 -10.67 19.57 15.17
CA GLY A 368 -10.37 18.28 15.79
C GLY A 368 -9.04 17.66 15.30
N LEU A 369 -8.65 16.57 15.92
CA LEU A 369 -7.44 15.80 15.55
C LEU A 369 -7.61 15.15 14.17
N PRO A 370 -6.56 15.05 13.34
CA PRO A 370 -6.62 14.34 12.09
C PRO A 370 -6.79 12.83 12.33
N VAL A 371 -7.72 12.24 11.58
CA VAL A 371 -8.04 10.81 11.60
C VAL A 371 -7.88 10.26 10.20
N GLU A 372 -7.19 9.13 10.07
CA GLU A 372 -7.17 8.28 8.89
C GLU A 372 -7.85 6.96 9.22
N LEU A 373 -8.83 6.57 8.41
CA LEU A 373 -9.56 5.31 8.54
C LEU A 373 -9.39 4.51 7.26
N THR A 374 -8.84 3.30 7.37
CA THR A 374 -8.77 2.32 6.28
C THR A 374 -9.87 1.28 6.48
N VAL A 375 -10.59 0.97 5.43
CA VAL A 375 -11.61 -0.10 5.39
C VAL A 375 -11.32 -0.99 4.21
N ASP A 376 -11.30 -2.30 4.44
CA ASP A 376 -11.14 -3.32 3.42
C ASP A 376 -12.15 -4.47 3.62
N LEU A 377 -12.61 -5.06 2.52
CA LEU A 377 -13.49 -6.22 2.51
C LEU A 377 -12.81 -7.30 1.66
N VAL A 378 -12.41 -8.38 2.29
CA VAL A 378 -11.76 -9.52 1.63
C VAL A 378 -12.61 -10.78 1.82
N ASP A 379 -12.32 -11.82 1.05
CA ASP A 379 -12.96 -13.11 1.27
C ASP A 379 -12.61 -13.65 2.66
N SER A 380 -13.63 -14.15 3.37
CA SER A 380 -13.42 -14.74 4.70
C SER A 380 -12.61 -16.02 4.55
N PRO A 381 -11.60 -16.27 5.37
CA PRO A 381 -10.88 -17.54 5.35
C PRO A 381 -11.80 -18.70 5.73
N ASP A 382 -11.64 -19.85 5.05
CA ASP A 382 -12.45 -21.05 5.26
C ASP A 382 -12.33 -21.62 6.68
N GLU A 383 -11.23 -21.34 7.38
CA GLU A 383 -11.06 -21.72 8.79
C GLU A 383 -11.34 -20.51 9.70
N PRO A 384 -12.13 -20.72 10.79
CA PRO A 384 -12.34 -19.65 11.76
C PRO A 384 -11.00 -19.26 12.38
N SER A 385 -10.59 -18.01 12.17
CA SER A 385 -9.41 -17.47 12.83
C SER A 385 -9.60 -17.50 14.36
N ASP A 386 -8.49 -17.47 15.12
CA ASP A 386 -8.47 -17.40 16.59
C ASP A 386 -9.16 -16.14 17.19
N ILE A 387 -9.80 -15.34 16.34
CA ILE A 387 -10.62 -14.21 16.78
C ILE A 387 -11.89 -14.79 17.40
N ALA A 388 -12.08 -14.53 18.67
CA ALA A 388 -13.25 -14.96 19.42
C ALA A 388 -14.54 -14.49 18.70
N ALA A 389 -15.23 -15.40 18.05
CA ALA A 389 -16.60 -15.17 17.66
C ALA A 389 -17.39 -14.82 18.94
N PHE A 390 -18.32 -13.85 18.82
CA PHE A 390 -19.12 -13.41 19.96
C PHE A 390 -19.92 -14.61 20.51
N GLY A 391 -19.46 -15.14 21.62
CA GLY A 391 -19.98 -16.37 22.23
C GLY A 391 -18.85 -17.20 22.80
N LEU A 392 -19.19 -18.10 23.69
CA LEU A 392 -18.20 -18.95 24.39
C LEU A 392 -17.51 -19.96 23.46
N GLY A 393 -17.96 -20.10 22.19
CA GLY A 393 -17.35 -21.01 21.22
C GLY A 393 -17.03 -22.39 21.84
N ARG A 394 -15.80 -22.87 21.70
CA ARG A 394 -15.30 -24.05 22.41
C ARG A 394 -15.24 -23.88 23.93
N GLY A 395 -15.39 -22.67 24.47
CA GLY A 395 -15.44 -22.39 25.89
C GLY A 395 -16.58 -23.10 26.63
N TRP A 396 -17.68 -23.46 25.93
CA TRP A 396 -18.73 -24.30 26.51
C TRP A 396 -18.20 -25.67 26.95
N TRP A 397 -17.28 -26.25 26.21
CA TRP A 397 -16.61 -27.50 26.58
C TRP A 397 -15.73 -27.33 27.83
N LEU A 398 -15.03 -26.19 27.93
CA LEU A 398 -14.24 -25.85 29.14
C LEU A 398 -15.15 -25.67 30.34
N LEU A 399 -16.27 -24.99 30.23
CA LEU A 399 -17.25 -24.84 31.31
C LEU A 399 -17.85 -26.20 31.67
N GLY A 400 -18.20 -27.03 30.71
CA GLY A 400 -18.69 -28.38 30.92
C GLY A 400 -17.66 -29.27 31.63
N THR A 401 -16.40 -29.23 31.23
CA THR A 401 -15.33 -30.01 31.88
C THR A 401 -15.03 -29.50 33.27
N LEU A 402 -15.04 -28.19 33.53
CA LEU A 402 -14.89 -27.60 34.86
C LEU A 402 -16.04 -27.98 35.79
N ALA A 403 -17.28 -27.94 35.30
CA ALA A 403 -18.46 -28.37 36.06
C ALA A 403 -18.39 -29.85 36.39
N LEU A 404 -18.00 -30.72 35.44
CA LEU A 404 -17.87 -32.14 35.62
C LEU A 404 -16.75 -32.48 36.63
N THR A 405 -15.58 -31.84 36.48
CA THR A 405 -14.46 -32.05 37.42
C THR A 405 -14.79 -31.58 38.83
N GLY A 406 -15.50 -30.46 38.97
CA GLY A 406 -16.00 -29.96 40.25
C GLY A 406 -16.98 -30.93 40.89
N LEU A 407 -17.92 -31.51 40.14
CA LEU A 407 -18.89 -32.49 40.60
C LEU A 407 -18.20 -33.79 41.04
N VAL A 408 -17.27 -34.30 40.23
CA VAL A 408 -16.50 -35.51 40.58
C VAL A 408 -15.65 -35.28 41.83
N ALA A 409 -14.96 -34.17 41.92
CA ALA A 409 -14.16 -33.81 43.09
C ALA A 409 -15.04 -33.67 44.34
N GLY A 410 -16.23 -33.05 44.24
CA GLY A 410 -17.18 -32.94 45.34
C GLY A 410 -17.74 -34.28 45.81
N LEU A 411 -18.06 -35.19 44.88
CA LEU A 411 -18.52 -36.56 45.22
C LEU A 411 -17.41 -37.37 45.89
N LEU A 412 -16.19 -37.32 45.40
CA LEU A 412 -15.04 -37.99 45.97
C LEU A 412 -14.76 -37.48 47.39
N TRP A 413 -14.79 -36.16 47.58
CA TRP A 413 -14.59 -35.54 48.89
C TRP A 413 -15.71 -35.92 49.86
N GLY A 414 -16.97 -35.89 49.39
CA GLY A 414 -18.13 -36.31 50.20
C GLY A 414 -18.06 -37.79 50.59
N TRP A 415 -17.61 -38.67 49.71
CA TRP A 415 -17.41 -40.09 50.00
C TRP A 415 -16.25 -40.33 50.99
N LEU A 416 -15.10 -39.67 50.77
CA LEU A 416 -13.95 -39.76 51.70
C LEU A 416 -14.25 -39.18 53.07
N SER A 417 -15.05 -38.13 53.16
CA SER A 417 -15.44 -37.57 54.48
C SER A 417 -16.34 -38.48 55.22
N ARG A 418 -17.24 -39.25 54.57
CA ARG A 418 -18.06 -40.29 55.18
C ARG A 418 -17.22 -41.47 55.71
N LEU A 419 -16.21 -41.90 54.95
CA LEU A 419 -15.27 -42.94 55.40
C LEU A 419 -14.49 -42.51 56.65
N ARG A 420 -14.06 -41.26 56.77
CA ARG A 420 -13.37 -40.72 57.94
C ARG A 420 -14.26 -40.69 59.20
N LEU A 421 -15.57 -40.49 59.03
CA LEU A 421 -16.52 -40.54 60.12
C LEU A 421 -16.70 -41.99 60.68
N VAL A 422 -16.70 -42.97 59.77
CA VAL A 422 -16.83 -44.40 60.20
C VAL A 422 -15.57 -44.93 60.97
N TRP A 423 -14.38 -44.38 60.61
CA TRP A 423 -13.13 -44.77 61.32
C TRP A 423 -12.91 -44.05 62.64
N ARG A 424 -13.74 -43.11 63.03
CA ARG A 424 -13.67 -42.37 64.30
C ARG A 424 -14.63 -42.88 65.37
N SER A 425 -15.48 -43.87 65.04
CA SER A 425 -16.48 -44.44 65.88
C SER A 425 -16.19 -45.93 66.33
N ASN A 426 -14.94 -46.40 66.09
CA ASN A 426 -14.44 -47.68 66.65
C ASN A 426 -13.30 -47.46 67.59
#